data_0a7f982d3e7ed4e0a1886e6aab9699e7
#
_entry.id   0a7f982d3e7ed4e0a1886e6aab9699e7
#
_cell.length_a   1.000
_cell.length_b   1.000
_cell.length_c   1.000
_cell.angle_alpha   90.00
_cell.angle_beta   90.00
_cell.angle_gamma   90.00
#
_symmetry.space_group_name_H-M   'P 1'
#
loop_
_entity.id
_entity.type
_entity.pdbx_description
1 polymer ?
#
loop_
_entity_poly.entity_id
_entity_poly.type
_entity_poly.pdbx_seq_one_letter_code
_entity_poly.pdbx_strand_id
1 'polypeptide(L)'
;GMATSDFSGVTLLLPKNAGLGELADQINSAWQKECSLFFSVEEVEQDEFDARIAAGKYTIALAPIRAEGGSAYQMLQQFTAEGGSLTGYADTVYADRLALSAQQTGKDRCALLAQCERQLLESCTVVPLMAQQKRLLLANGVRDLVFDPFFPVLDLTWAKMS
;
A
#
# COMPACT_ATOMS: atom_id res chain seq x y z
N GLY A 1 -12.91 -19.92 18.96
CA GLY A 1 -12.05 -19.73 17.80
C GLY A 1 -12.85 -19.96 16.54
N MET A 2 -12.54 -19.27 15.46
CA MET A 2 -13.16 -19.50 14.16
C MET A 2 -12.69 -20.85 13.61
N ALA A 3 -13.57 -21.58 12.95
CA ALA A 3 -13.21 -22.83 12.30
C ALA A 3 -12.56 -22.55 10.93
N THR A 4 -11.68 -23.43 10.46
CA THR A 4 -11.05 -23.27 9.13
C THR A 4 -12.07 -23.28 7.99
N SER A 5 -13.24 -23.91 8.20
CA SER A 5 -14.39 -23.88 7.27
C SER A 5 -14.97 -22.46 7.06
N ASP A 6 -14.81 -21.56 8.03
CA ASP A 6 -15.34 -20.19 7.96
C ASP A 6 -14.60 -19.34 6.92
N PHE A 7 -13.41 -19.80 6.49
CA PHE A 7 -12.60 -19.18 5.47
C PHE A 7 -12.75 -19.79 4.08
N SER A 8 -13.68 -20.74 3.93
CA SER A 8 -13.99 -21.32 2.62
C SER A 8 -14.58 -20.25 1.70
N GLY A 9 -13.92 -20.00 0.57
CA GLY A 9 -14.35 -18.97 -0.39
C GLY A 9 -13.65 -17.60 -0.22
N VAL A 10 -12.71 -17.48 0.72
CA VAL A 10 -11.85 -16.28 0.79
C VAL A 10 -10.91 -16.28 -0.40
N THR A 11 -10.88 -15.14 -1.09
CA THR A 11 -10.05 -14.92 -2.28
C THR A 11 -9.05 -13.80 -2.04
N LEU A 12 -7.80 -14.03 -2.42
CA LEU A 12 -6.75 -13.01 -2.50
C LEU A 12 -6.76 -12.44 -3.91
N LEU A 13 -7.25 -11.22 -4.05
CA LEU A 13 -7.34 -10.49 -5.31
C LEU A 13 -6.05 -9.72 -5.57
N LEU A 14 -5.49 -9.81 -6.77
CA LEU A 14 -4.32 -9.04 -7.18
C LEU A 14 -4.40 -8.60 -8.65
N PRO A 15 -3.78 -7.46 -9.00
CA PRO A 15 -3.73 -7.02 -10.39
C PRO A 15 -2.67 -7.81 -11.16
N LYS A 16 -3.00 -8.22 -12.38
CA LYS A 16 -2.05 -8.82 -13.32
C LYS A 16 -0.90 -7.87 -13.62
N ASN A 17 0.24 -8.43 -13.94
CA ASN A 17 1.45 -7.68 -14.31
C ASN A 17 2.04 -6.74 -13.22
N ALA A 18 1.52 -6.79 -12.01
CA ALA A 18 2.10 -6.04 -10.89
C ALA A 18 3.35 -6.72 -10.27
N GLY A 19 3.70 -7.93 -10.71
CA GLY A 19 4.81 -8.71 -10.18
C GLY A 19 4.56 -9.22 -8.75
N LEU A 20 3.31 -9.41 -8.38
CA LEU A 20 2.88 -9.80 -7.03
C LEU A 20 2.58 -11.30 -6.88
N GLY A 21 2.59 -12.06 -7.97
CA GLY A 21 2.23 -13.49 -7.96
C GLY A 21 3.09 -14.31 -7.00
N GLU A 22 4.42 -14.20 -7.08
CA GLU A 22 5.31 -14.91 -6.14
C GLU A 22 5.07 -14.53 -4.67
N LEU A 23 4.76 -13.27 -4.40
CA LEU A 23 4.42 -12.82 -3.05
C LEU A 23 3.10 -13.43 -2.59
N ALA A 24 2.09 -13.48 -3.45
CA ALA A 24 0.80 -14.11 -3.15
C ALA A 24 0.97 -15.59 -2.84
N ASP A 25 1.79 -16.31 -3.59
CA ASP A 25 2.11 -17.73 -3.36
C ASP A 25 2.83 -17.94 -2.03
N GLN A 26 3.79 -17.08 -1.70
CA GLN A 26 4.50 -17.13 -0.41
C GLN A 26 3.56 -16.88 0.78
N ILE A 27 2.68 -15.89 0.67
CA ILE A 27 1.68 -15.60 1.69
C ILE A 27 0.74 -16.79 1.88
N ASN A 28 0.21 -17.34 0.78
CA ASN A 28 -0.70 -18.48 0.81
C ASN A 28 -0.04 -19.71 1.43
N SER A 29 1.22 -19.99 1.06
CA SER A 29 2.01 -21.07 1.62
C SER A 29 2.27 -20.89 3.12
N ALA A 30 2.56 -19.67 3.56
CA ALA A 30 2.75 -19.37 4.98
C ALA A 30 1.45 -19.55 5.78
N TRP A 31 0.32 -19.08 5.27
CA TRP A 31 -0.96 -19.26 5.93
C TRP A 31 -1.41 -20.71 5.98
N GLN A 32 -1.14 -21.48 4.92
CA GLN A 32 -1.41 -22.92 4.92
C GLN A 32 -0.60 -23.64 6.00
N LYS A 33 0.68 -23.30 6.10
CA LYS A 33 1.59 -23.95 7.05
C LYS A 33 1.28 -23.58 8.51
N GLU A 34 1.08 -22.31 8.79
CA GLU A 34 0.96 -21.79 10.17
C GLU A 34 -0.48 -21.81 10.70
N CYS A 35 -1.47 -21.63 9.82
CA CYS A 35 -2.87 -21.50 10.20
C CYS A 35 -3.79 -22.58 9.61
N SER A 36 -3.26 -23.48 8.76
CA SER A 36 -4.06 -24.44 7.98
C SER A 36 -5.13 -23.76 7.12
N LEU A 37 -4.88 -22.53 6.67
CA LEU A 37 -5.77 -21.76 5.81
C LEU A 37 -5.22 -21.73 4.39
N PHE A 38 -6.12 -21.92 3.43
CA PHE A 38 -5.80 -21.85 2.01
C PHE A 38 -6.79 -20.90 1.32
N PHE A 39 -6.25 -19.91 0.63
CA PHE A 39 -7.03 -18.93 -0.11
C PHE A 39 -6.88 -19.14 -1.61
N SER A 40 -7.95 -18.93 -2.33
CA SER A 40 -7.88 -18.85 -3.79
C SER A 40 -7.20 -17.54 -4.18
N VAL A 41 -6.27 -17.63 -5.13
CA VAL A 41 -5.63 -16.43 -5.71
C VAL A 41 -6.34 -16.10 -7.01
N GLU A 42 -6.78 -14.86 -7.15
CA GLU A 42 -7.46 -14.37 -8.35
C GLU A 42 -6.70 -13.18 -8.93
N GLU A 43 -6.13 -13.36 -10.12
CA GLU A 43 -5.48 -12.31 -10.87
C GLU A 43 -6.42 -11.72 -11.91
N VAL A 44 -6.62 -10.41 -11.86
CA VAL A 44 -7.51 -9.69 -12.79
C VAL A 44 -6.75 -8.57 -13.49
N GLU A 45 -7.29 -8.09 -14.61
CA GLU A 45 -6.73 -6.92 -15.28
C GLU A 45 -6.82 -5.68 -14.36
N GLN A 46 -5.93 -4.69 -14.56
CA GLN A 46 -5.84 -3.52 -13.68
C GLN A 46 -7.17 -2.78 -13.56
N ASP A 47 -7.86 -2.54 -14.68
CA ASP A 47 -9.14 -1.82 -14.69
C ASP A 47 -10.22 -2.57 -13.88
N GLU A 48 -10.24 -3.89 -13.97
CA GLU A 48 -11.15 -4.72 -13.19
C GLU A 48 -10.79 -4.72 -11.71
N PHE A 49 -9.49 -4.77 -11.40
CA PHE A 49 -8.99 -4.66 -10.03
C PHE A 49 -9.46 -3.35 -9.40
N ASP A 50 -9.22 -2.23 -10.06
CA ASP A 50 -9.58 -0.88 -9.58
C ASP A 50 -11.10 -0.75 -9.39
N ALA A 51 -11.90 -1.29 -10.33
CA ALA A 51 -13.34 -1.29 -10.22
C ALA A 51 -13.85 -2.13 -9.04
N ARG A 52 -13.24 -3.29 -8.76
CA ARG A 52 -13.59 -4.13 -7.61
C ARG A 52 -13.20 -3.48 -6.29
N ILE A 53 -12.02 -2.86 -6.22
CA ILE A 53 -11.59 -2.09 -5.03
C ILE A 53 -12.57 -0.96 -4.75
N ALA A 54 -12.87 -0.14 -5.74
CA ALA A 54 -13.79 0.99 -5.60
C ALA A 54 -15.21 0.55 -5.18
N ALA A 55 -15.66 -0.63 -5.64
CA ALA A 55 -16.96 -1.20 -5.29
C ALA A 55 -16.96 -2.01 -3.98
N GLY A 56 -15.82 -2.19 -3.30
CA GLY A 56 -15.69 -3.05 -2.13
C GLY A 56 -15.94 -4.54 -2.41
N LYS A 57 -15.75 -4.99 -3.65
CA LYS A 57 -16.02 -6.36 -4.10
C LYS A 57 -14.77 -7.25 -4.02
N TYR A 58 -14.22 -7.36 -2.84
CA TYR A 58 -13.09 -8.23 -2.53
C TYR A 58 -13.12 -8.64 -1.06
N THR A 59 -12.47 -9.74 -0.72
CA THR A 59 -12.27 -10.15 0.67
C THR A 59 -10.90 -9.69 1.15
N ILE A 60 -9.86 -10.04 0.42
CA ILE A 60 -8.49 -9.61 0.65
C ILE A 60 -7.93 -9.14 -0.70
N ALA A 61 -7.24 -8.02 -0.73
CA ALA A 61 -6.59 -7.51 -1.92
C ALA A 61 -5.10 -7.27 -1.64
N LEU A 62 -4.25 -7.68 -2.57
CA LEU A 62 -2.82 -7.42 -2.55
C LEU A 62 -2.50 -6.37 -3.61
N ALA A 63 -2.05 -5.20 -3.18
CA ALA A 63 -1.80 -4.07 -4.07
C ALA A 63 -0.57 -3.25 -3.65
N PRO A 64 0.13 -2.64 -4.60
CA PRO A 64 1.09 -1.60 -4.27
C PRO A 64 0.33 -0.31 -3.93
N ILE A 65 0.58 0.26 -2.76
CA ILE A 65 0.04 1.56 -2.37
C ILE A 65 1.14 2.59 -2.44
N ARG A 66 0.87 3.73 -3.06
CA ARG A 66 1.83 4.83 -3.21
C ARG A 66 1.20 6.13 -2.73
N ALA A 67 2.00 6.94 -2.02
CA ALA A 67 1.65 8.32 -1.77
C ALA A 67 2.26 9.21 -2.85
N GLU A 68 1.46 10.03 -3.49
CA GLU A 68 1.97 11.10 -4.34
C GLU A 68 2.76 12.08 -3.47
N GLY A 69 3.98 12.43 -3.89
CA GLY A 69 4.84 13.37 -3.16
C GLY A 69 5.45 12.87 -1.85
N GLY A 70 5.38 11.56 -1.54
CA GLY A 70 6.10 10.96 -0.39
C GLY A 70 5.65 11.45 0.99
N SER A 71 4.48 12.07 1.11
CA SER A 71 3.96 12.59 2.37
C SER A 71 3.20 11.51 3.14
N ALA A 72 3.52 11.34 4.43
CA ALA A 72 2.75 10.46 5.32
C ALA A 72 1.27 10.87 5.40
N TYR A 73 0.98 12.17 5.35
CA TYR A 73 -0.41 12.67 5.30
C TYR A 73 -1.14 12.14 4.07
N GLN A 74 -0.54 12.28 2.88
CA GLN A 74 -1.14 11.81 1.63
C GLN A 74 -1.31 10.28 1.60
N MET A 75 -0.36 9.54 2.18
CA MET A 75 -0.51 8.10 2.32
C MET A 75 -1.73 7.75 3.17
N LEU A 76 -1.89 8.38 4.33
CA LEU A 76 -2.99 8.12 5.24
C LEU A 76 -4.34 8.64 4.71
N GLN A 77 -4.33 9.73 3.93
CA GLN A 77 -5.54 10.31 3.35
C GLN A 77 -6.26 9.35 2.39
N GLN A 78 -5.54 8.46 1.73
CA GLN A 78 -6.13 7.46 0.83
C GLN A 78 -7.12 6.51 1.53
N PHE A 79 -7.09 6.43 2.85
CA PHE A 79 -7.99 5.62 3.66
C PHE A 79 -9.16 6.41 4.26
N THR A 80 -9.31 7.68 3.95
CA THR A 80 -10.49 8.48 4.29
C THR A 80 -11.54 8.40 3.18
N ALA A 81 -12.80 8.68 3.51
CA ALA A 81 -13.86 8.77 2.51
C ALA A 81 -13.58 9.83 1.45
N GLU A 82 -13.00 10.96 1.83
CA GLU A 82 -12.60 12.05 0.93
C GLU A 82 -11.45 11.66 0.00
N GLY A 83 -10.53 10.82 0.47
CA GLY A 83 -9.41 10.31 -0.30
C GLY A 83 -9.74 9.12 -1.23
N GLY A 84 -11.03 8.78 -1.35
CA GLY A 84 -11.50 7.68 -2.19
C GLY A 84 -11.57 6.33 -1.49
N SER A 85 -11.23 6.28 -0.21
CA SER A 85 -11.29 5.09 0.67
C SER A 85 -10.90 3.78 -0.01
N LEU A 86 -9.61 3.59 -0.25
CA LEU A 86 -9.06 2.37 -0.87
C LEU A 86 -9.59 1.06 -0.27
N THR A 87 -10.03 1.08 0.99
CA THR A 87 -10.43 -0.11 1.74
C THR A 87 -11.86 -0.07 2.25
N GLY A 88 -12.63 1.00 1.94
CA GLY A 88 -13.93 1.23 2.56
C GLY A 88 -13.84 1.61 4.05
N TYR A 89 -12.66 1.89 4.58
CA TYR A 89 -12.47 2.32 5.97
C TYR A 89 -13.11 3.70 6.18
N ALA A 90 -14.17 3.75 6.97
CA ALA A 90 -14.96 4.97 7.21
C ALA A 90 -15.02 5.26 8.71
N ASP A 91 -13.89 5.69 9.28
CA ASP A 91 -13.79 6.07 10.70
C ASP A 91 -13.68 7.59 10.82
N THR A 92 -14.68 8.22 11.45
CA THR A 92 -14.74 9.67 11.62
C THR A 92 -13.65 10.19 12.55
N VAL A 93 -13.29 9.44 13.60
CA VAL A 93 -12.22 9.83 14.53
C VAL A 93 -10.87 9.82 13.82
N TYR A 94 -10.67 8.86 12.93
CA TYR A 94 -9.48 8.82 12.07
C TYR A 94 -9.42 10.03 11.15
N ALA A 95 -10.52 10.34 10.45
CA ALA A 95 -10.60 11.46 9.51
C ALA A 95 -10.39 12.81 10.21
N ASP A 96 -11.04 13.03 11.35
CA ASP A 96 -10.90 14.26 12.14
C ASP A 96 -9.46 14.45 12.65
N ARG A 97 -8.83 13.37 13.13
CA ARG A 97 -7.43 13.40 13.58
C ARG A 97 -6.47 13.71 12.44
N LEU A 98 -6.72 13.12 11.28
CA LEU A 98 -5.92 13.37 10.09
C LEU A 98 -6.07 14.83 9.64
N ALA A 99 -7.29 15.37 9.61
CA ALA A 99 -7.56 16.77 9.28
C ALA A 99 -6.88 17.72 10.29
N LEU A 100 -6.92 17.41 11.57
CA LEU A 100 -6.22 18.17 12.60
C LEU A 100 -4.71 18.18 12.37
N SER A 101 -4.13 17.08 11.92
CA SER A 101 -2.69 17.00 11.61
C SER A 101 -2.26 17.98 10.52
N ALA A 102 -3.15 18.33 9.59
CA ALA A 102 -2.86 19.31 8.53
C ALA A 102 -2.71 20.74 9.09
N GLN A 103 -3.28 21.02 10.24
CA GLN A 103 -3.24 22.32 10.92
C GLN A 103 -2.04 22.44 11.87
N GLN A 104 -1.32 21.35 12.11
CA GLN A 104 -0.18 21.30 13.03
C GLN A 104 1.15 21.26 12.28
N THR A 105 2.24 21.52 13.00
CA THR A 105 3.60 21.45 12.47
C THR A 105 4.52 20.68 13.41
N GLY A 106 5.70 20.30 12.91
CA GLY A 106 6.74 19.68 13.74
C GLY A 106 6.29 18.41 14.46
N LYS A 107 6.58 18.34 15.75
CA LYS A 107 6.34 17.14 16.59
C LYS A 107 4.84 16.82 16.75
N ASP A 108 4.01 17.84 16.86
CA ASP A 108 2.57 17.64 17.08
C ASP A 108 1.91 17.04 15.84
N ARG A 109 2.29 17.51 14.67
CA ARG A 109 1.88 16.88 13.39
C ARG A 109 2.32 15.43 13.31
N CYS A 110 3.57 15.14 13.60
CA CYS A 110 4.10 13.77 13.57
C CYS A 110 3.36 12.86 14.54
N ALA A 111 3.05 13.34 15.74
CA ALA A 111 2.31 12.56 16.74
C ALA A 111 0.89 12.21 16.28
N LEU A 112 0.18 13.15 15.66
CA LEU A 112 -1.15 12.90 15.12
C LEU A 112 -1.13 11.91 13.95
N LEU A 113 -0.17 12.04 13.03
CA LEU A 113 -0.01 11.10 11.92
C LEU A 113 0.32 9.69 12.41
N ALA A 114 1.20 9.55 13.41
CA ALA A 114 1.52 8.27 14.03
C ALA A 114 0.31 7.63 14.73
N GLN A 115 -0.58 8.44 15.32
CA GLN A 115 -1.83 7.93 15.89
C GLN A 115 -2.80 7.44 14.82
N CYS A 116 -2.90 8.15 13.68
CA CYS A 116 -3.70 7.70 12.54
C CYS A 116 -3.17 6.37 11.98
N GLU A 117 -1.86 6.26 11.76
CA GLU A 117 -1.23 5.03 11.31
C GLU A 117 -1.52 3.87 12.25
N ARG A 118 -1.30 4.06 13.54
CA ARG A 118 -1.59 3.03 14.55
C ARG A 118 -3.04 2.58 14.51
N GLN A 119 -3.99 3.50 14.48
CA GLN A 119 -5.41 3.20 14.43
C GLN A 119 -5.78 2.38 13.17
N LEU A 120 -5.22 2.75 12.02
CA LEU A 120 -5.42 2.03 10.75
C LEU A 120 -4.88 0.60 10.82
N LEU A 121 -3.68 0.42 11.38
CA LEU A 121 -3.06 -0.91 11.53
C LEU A 121 -3.78 -1.78 12.57
N GLU A 122 -4.19 -1.20 13.69
CA GLU A 122 -4.95 -1.91 14.74
C GLU A 122 -6.34 -2.35 14.27
N SER A 123 -6.94 -1.64 13.30
CA SER A 123 -8.20 -2.06 12.67
C SER A 123 -8.06 -3.28 11.74
N CYS A 124 -6.83 -3.70 11.44
CA CYS A 124 -6.51 -4.76 10.47
C CYS A 124 -7.06 -4.49 9.05
N THR A 125 -7.46 -3.26 8.75
CA THR A 125 -7.93 -2.86 7.43
C THR A 125 -6.80 -2.87 6.41
N VAL A 126 -5.59 -2.57 6.87
CA VAL A 126 -4.36 -2.57 6.05
C VAL A 126 -3.27 -3.33 6.79
N VAL A 127 -2.59 -4.21 6.05
CA VAL A 127 -1.42 -4.95 6.53
C VAL A 127 -0.25 -4.64 5.62
N PRO A 128 0.69 -3.76 6.01
CA PRO A 128 1.87 -3.49 5.22
C PRO A 128 2.81 -4.70 5.24
N LEU A 129 3.19 -5.17 4.06
CA LEU A 129 4.03 -6.35 3.91
C LEU A 129 5.50 -5.99 3.65
N MET A 130 5.72 -5.06 2.73
CA MET A 130 7.07 -4.63 2.35
C MET A 130 7.06 -3.24 1.72
N ALA A 131 8.22 -2.59 1.73
CA ALA A 131 8.46 -1.40 0.93
C ALA A 131 9.20 -1.79 -0.35
N GLN A 132 8.65 -1.41 -1.50
CA GLN A 132 9.30 -1.63 -2.79
C GLN A 132 10.56 -0.77 -2.89
N GLN A 133 11.70 -1.40 -3.14
CA GLN A 133 12.95 -0.70 -3.39
C GLN A 133 13.16 -0.53 -4.90
N LYS A 134 13.54 0.69 -5.30
CA LYS A 134 14.07 0.93 -6.64
C LYS A 134 15.58 0.85 -6.60
N ARG A 135 16.16 0.11 -7.54
CA ARG A 135 17.60 0.01 -7.70
C ARG A 135 18.00 0.72 -8.99
N LEU A 136 18.96 1.62 -8.89
CA LEU A 136 19.55 2.31 -10.00
C LEU A 136 20.96 1.78 -10.22
N LEU A 137 21.23 1.25 -11.38
CA LEU A 137 22.56 0.81 -11.79
C LEU A 137 23.15 1.90 -12.71
N LEU A 138 24.26 2.46 -12.31
CA LEU A 138 24.98 3.46 -13.08
C LEU A 138 26.27 2.86 -13.65
N ALA A 139 26.54 3.13 -14.92
CA ALA A 139 27.84 2.84 -15.49
C ALA A 139 28.93 3.71 -14.86
N ASN A 140 30.15 3.18 -14.82
CA ASN A 140 31.30 3.98 -14.38
C ASN A 140 31.46 5.22 -15.25
N GLY A 141 31.67 6.37 -14.63
CA GLY A 141 31.84 7.64 -15.32
C GLY A 141 30.57 8.47 -15.47
N VAL A 142 29.39 7.94 -15.13
CA VAL A 142 28.16 8.75 -15.09
C VAL A 142 28.17 9.64 -13.85
N ARG A 143 28.02 10.95 -14.03
CA ARG A 143 28.00 11.97 -12.97
C ARG A 143 26.82 12.92 -13.17
N ASP A 144 26.56 13.72 -12.15
CA ASP A 144 25.57 14.80 -12.14
C ASP A 144 24.14 14.32 -12.46
N LEU A 145 23.80 13.14 -11.96
CA LEU A 145 22.49 12.51 -12.12
C LEU A 145 21.67 12.83 -10.87
N VAL A 146 20.47 13.36 -11.07
CA VAL A 146 19.53 13.65 -9.97
C VAL A 146 18.47 12.55 -9.92
N PHE A 147 18.38 11.90 -8.77
CA PHE A 147 17.35 10.93 -8.47
C PHE A 147 16.49 11.43 -7.31
N ASP A 148 15.21 11.64 -7.57
CA ASP A 148 14.26 11.96 -6.52
C ASP A 148 13.62 10.65 -6.01
N PRO A 149 13.82 10.28 -4.74
CA PRO A 149 13.26 9.04 -4.18
C PRO A 149 11.73 9.08 -4.06
N PHE A 150 11.12 10.26 -4.00
CA PHE A 150 9.67 10.41 -3.85
C PHE A 150 8.97 10.49 -5.21
N PHE A 151 9.55 11.18 -6.15
CA PHE A 151 9.17 11.15 -7.56
C PHE A 151 10.20 10.29 -8.29
N PRO A 152 9.89 9.05 -8.65
CA PRO A 152 10.88 8.16 -9.27
C PRO A 152 11.20 8.57 -10.70
N VAL A 153 11.51 9.81 -10.88
CA VAL A 153 11.98 10.41 -12.10
C VAL A 153 13.49 10.52 -12.01
N LEU A 154 14.14 9.93 -12.98
CA LEU A 154 15.56 10.09 -13.19
C LEU A 154 15.74 11.34 -14.04
N ASP A 155 16.24 12.42 -13.45
CA ASP A 155 16.58 13.61 -14.21
C ASP A 155 17.99 13.47 -14.78
N LEU A 156 18.05 13.38 -16.10
CA LEU A 156 19.29 13.28 -16.88
C LEU A 156 19.74 14.63 -17.45
N THR A 157 19.07 15.72 -17.14
CA THR A 157 19.33 17.05 -17.76
C THR A 157 20.77 17.47 -17.58
N TRP A 158 21.39 17.13 -16.46
CA TRP A 158 22.77 17.51 -16.12
C TRP A 158 23.74 16.32 -16.18
N ALA A 159 23.27 15.14 -16.55
CA ALA A 159 24.09 13.94 -16.58
C ALA A 159 25.24 14.08 -17.58
N LYS A 160 26.44 13.68 -17.17
CA LYS A 160 27.67 13.70 -17.96
C LYS A 160 28.35 12.35 -17.89
N MET A 161 29.05 12.02 -18.98
CA MET A 161 30.04 10.96 -19.01
C MET A 161 31.42 11.57 -18.85
N SER A 162 32.20 11.09 -17.89
CA SER A 162 33.60 11.52 -17.67
C SER A 162 34.53 10.36 -17.92
#